data_3e8d4d372d37a3c9f7a9d472fe2edcc3
#
_entry.id   3e8d4d372d37a3c9f7a9d472fe2edcc3
#
_cell.length_a   1.000
_cell.length_b   1.000
_cell.length_c   1.000
_cell.angle_alpha   90.00
_cell.angle_beta   90.00
_cell.angle_gamma   90.00
#
_symmetry.space_group_name_H-M   'P 1'
#
loop_
_entity.id
_entity.type
_entity.pdbx_description
1 polymer ?
#
loop_
_entity_poly.entity_id
_entity_poly.type
_entity_poly.pdbx_seq_one_letter_code
_entity_poly.pdbx_strand_id
1 'polypeptide(L)'
;MRKTMWAGALVSGLALGCTGPTTPELWEGMQEDLVGVQEKVTGGGQFVHPDFGTVTFAFVAVRLADGTVSGRFQQHQPFFGFTYAGDVTCFAVDPVNHRAWIGGVLTRSDDPDPVTEVGDDVWFRVLDTGEGADPDRSTFFGFEQPPPGIVTSEEYCALQIWPDGNARAWPVESGSIVIH
;
A
#
# COMPACT_ATOMS: atom_id res chain seq x y z
N MET A 1 33.41 -68.10 -32.04
CA MET A 1 32.33 -68.80 -32.73
C MET A 1 30.99 -68.30 -32.25
N ARG A 2 30.07 -68.05 -33.16
CA ARG A 2 28.66 -67.63 -33.11
C ARG A 2 28.42 -66.11 -33.01
N LYS A 3 28.16 -65.60 -34.24
CA LYS A 3 27.44 -64.38 -34.58
C LYS A 3 25.96 -64.56 -34.22
N THR A 4 25.33 -63.58 -33.65
CA THR A 4 23.88 -63.43 -33.71
C THR A 4 23.55 -61.98 -34.09
N MET A 5 23.04 -61.86 -35.30
CA MET A 5 22.40 -60.65 -35.83
C MET A 5 21.02 -60.50 -35.19
N TRP A 6 20.68 -59.28 -34.74
CA TRP A 6 19.33 -58.94 -34.49
C TRP A 6 18.92 -57.68 -35.30
N ALA A 7 17.84 -57.85 -35.98
CA ALA A 7 17.28 -56.94 -36.96
C ALA A 7 16.62 -55.72 -36.31
N GLY A 8 16.74 -54.60 -36.98
CA GLY A 8 16.11 -53.35 -36.61
C GLY A 8 14.61 -53.35 -36.82
N ALA A 9 13.86 -52.70 -35.95
CA ALA A 9 12.52 -52.26 -36.19
C ALA A 9 12.48 -50.73 -36.11
N LEU A 10 12.23 -50.12 -37.26
CA LEU A 10 11.92 -48.69 -37.42
C LEU A 10 10.48 -48.47 -36.90
N VAL A 11 10.33 -47.79 -35.79
CA VAL A 11 9.05 -47.26 -35.33
C VAL A 11 8.96 -45.82 -35.80
N SER A 12 8.16 -45.59 -36.83
CA SER A 12 7.72 -44.25 -37.26
C SER A 12 6.74 -43.69 -36.25
N GLY A 13 7.24 -42.80 -35.34
CA GLY A 13 6.40 -42.03 -34.43
C GLY A 13 5.76 -40.87 -35.18
N LEU A 14 4.46 -40.88 -35.38
CA LEU A 14 3.64 -39.72 -35.75
C LEU A 14 3.69 -38.72 -34.61
N ALA A 15 4.38 -37.62 -34.80
CA ALA A 15 4.30 -36.44 -33.94
C ALA A 15 2.95 -35.77 -34.21
N LEU A 16 1.96 -36.04 -33.35
CA LEU A 16 0.77 -35.19 -33.21
C LEU A 16 1.21 -33.84 -32.63
N GLY A 17 1.33 -32.84 -33.47
CA GLY A 17 1.56 -31.47 -33.08
C GLY A 17 0.33 -30.97 -32.32
N CYS A 18 0.44 -30.87 -31.00
CA CYS A 18 -0.45 -30.03 -30.19
C CYS A 18 -0.10 -28.57 -30.50
N THR A 19 -0.81 -27.97 -31.44
CA THR A 19 -0.89 -26.50 -31.55
C THR A 19 -1.84 -26.02 -30.45
N GLY A 20 -1.31 -25.94 -29.24
CA GLY A 20 -1.94 -25.14 -28.20
C GLY A 20 -1.91 -23.67 -28.62
N PRO A 21 -2.92 -22.87 -28.30
CA PRO A 21 -2.85 -21.44 -28.57
C PRO A 21 -1.61 -20.88 -27.83
N THR A 22 -0.67 -20.37 -28.61
CA THR A 22 0.40 -19.55 -28.11
C THR A 22 -0.24 -18.34 -27.45
N THR A 23 -0.06 -18.23 -26.16
CA THR A 23 -0.56 -17.17 -25.29
C THR A 23 0.27 -15.88 -25.39
N PRO A 24 0.02 -14.97 -26.33
CA PRO A 24 0.43 -13.58 -26.23
C PRO A 24 -0.64 -12.71 -25.56
N GLU A 25 -1.95 -13.04 -25.72
CA GLU A 25 -3.04 -12.14 -25.32
C GLU A 25 -3.24 -11.99 -23.80
N LEU A 26 -2.96 -13.04 -23.02
CA LEU A 26 -3.06 -12.94 -21.55
C LEU A 26 -1.95 -12.10 -20.92
N TRP A 27 -0.84 -11.95 -21.60
CA TRP A 27 0.32 -11.24 -21.13
C TRP A 27 0.25 -9.74 -21.45
N GLU A 28 -0.38 -9.37 -22.58
CA GLU A 28 -0.62 -7.96 -22.94
C GLU A 28 -1.63 -7.29 -22.02
N GLY A 29 -2.72 -7.98 -21.62
CA GLY A 29 -3.70 -7.45 -20.68
C GLY A 29 -3.16 -7.22 -19.26
N MET A 30 -2.21 -8.05 -18.81
CA MET A 30 -1.54 -7.84 -17.50
C MET A 30 -0.51 -6.70 -17.53
N GLN A 31 0.03 -6.36 -18.68
CA GLN A 31 0.94 -5.23 -18.83
C GLN A 31 0.22 -3.89 -18.93
N GLU A 32 -1.00 -3.84 -19.47
CA GLU A 32 -1.80 -2.62 -19.51
C GLU A 32 -2.23 -2.16 -18.10
N ASP A 33 -2.54 -3.08 -17.19
CA ASP A 33 -2.88 -2.75 -15.79
C ASP A 33 -1.67 -2.17 -15.01
N LEU A 34 -0.44 -2.49 -15.39
CA LEU A 34 0.77 -1.95 -14.76
C LEU A 34 1.22 -0.61 -15.37
N VAL A 35 0.86 -0.32 -16.60
CA VAL A 35 1.20 0.94 -17.29
C VAL A 35 0.37 2.12 -16.75
N GLY A 36 -0.73 1.85 -16.06
CA GLY A 36 -1.60 2.88 -15.50
C GLY A 36 -1.15 3.46 -14.14
N VAL A 37 -0.27 2.78 -13.39
CA VAL A 37 0.16 3.25 -12.07
C VAL A 37 1.36 4.18 -12.19
N GLN A 38 1.20 5.43 -11.77
CA GLN A 38 2.24 6.45 -11.79
C GLN A 38 2.99 6.54 -10.46
N GLU A 39 2.25 6.46 -9.34
CA GLU A 39 2.79 6.50 -7.99
C GLU A 39 2.03 5.52 -7.11
N LYS A 40 2.72 4.91 -6.16
CA LYS A 40 2.12 3.98 -5.22
C LYS A 40 2.81 4.06 -3.87
N VAL A 41 2.00 4.07 -2.81
CA VAL A 41 2.48 3.95 -1.43
C VAL A 41 1.70 2.85 -0.75
N THR A 42 2.40 1.95 -0.10
CA THR A 42 1.80 0.86 0.66
C THR A 42 2.44 0.76 2.03
N GLY A 43 1.69 0.31 3.00
CA GLY A 43 2.25 0.05 4.31
C GLY A 43 1.32 -0.80 5.16
N GLY A 44 1.91 -1.48 6.10
CA GLY A 44 1.19 -2.25 7.09
C GLY A 44 2.11 -2.68 8.22
N GLY A 45 1.57 -2.70 9.44
CA GLY A 45 2.38 -3.05 10.57
C GLY A 45 1.80 -2.58 11.89
N GLN A 46 2.70 -2.38 12.85
CA GLN A 46 2.37 -1.93 14.20
C GLN A 46 3.36 -0.87 14.67
N PHE A 47 2.87 0.10 15.38
CA PHE A 47 3.68 1.04 16.18
C PHE A 47 3.08 1.21 17.57
N VAL A 48 3.86 1.73 18.52
CA VAL A 48 3.38 2.03 19.87
C VAL A 48 3.17 3.53 20.01
N HIS A 49 1.92 3.91 20.27
CA HIS A 49 1.56 5.27 20.63
C HIS A 49 1.67 5.45 22.16
N PRO A 50 2.24 6.55 22.67
CA PRO A 50 2.46 6.73 24.10
C PRO A 50 1.17 6.69 24.93
N ASP A 51 0.05 7.21 24.40
CA ASP A 51 -1.22 7.27 25.11
C ASP A 51 -2.19 6.13 24.76
N PHE A 52 -2.06 5.53 23.58
CA PHE A 52 -3.02 4.54 23.04
C PHE A 52 -2.46 3.12 22.97
N GLY A 53 -1.20 2.93 23.34
CA GLY A 53 -0.54 1.61 23.26
C GLY A 53 -0.31 1.16 21.81
N THR A 54 -0.33 -0.16 21.59
CA THR A 54 -0.09 -0.72 20.26
C THR A 54 -1.21 -0.35 19.29
N VAL A 55 -0.82 0.14 18.13
CA VAL A 55 -1.70 0.49 17.01
C VAL A 55 -1.31 -0.38 15.83
N THR A 56 -2.27 -1.05 15.21
CA THR A 56 -2.09 -1.83 13.98
C THR A 56 -2.66 -1.04 12.81
N PHE A 57 -1.95 -1.02 11.68
CA PHE A 57 -2.40 -0.29 10.51
C PHE A 57 -2.12 -1.04 9.21
N ALA A 58 -2.88 -0.72 8.18
CA ALA A 58 -2.61 -1.13 6.81
C ALA A 58 -3.19 -0.09 5.85
N PHE A 59 -2.48 0.19 4.74
CA PHE A 59 -2.98 1.08 3.71
C PHE A 59 -2.36 0.78 2.35
N VAL A 60 -3.06 1.21 1.32
CA VAL A 60 -2.58 1.33 -0.06
C VAL A 60 -3.12 2.62 -0.64
N ALA A 61 -2.27 3.41 -1.28
CA ALA A 61 -2.63 4.59 -2.06
C ALA A 61 -1.97 4.48 -3.44
N VAL A 62 -2.74 4.72 -4.49
CA VAL A 62 -2.30 4.61 -5.89
C VAL A 62 -2.75 5.85 -6.65
N ARG A 63 -1.85 6.41 -7.46
CA ARG A 63 -2.17 7.41 -8.49
C ARG A 63 -1.98 6.81 -9.84
N LEU A 64 -3.02 6.86 -10.66
CA LEU A 64 -2.99 6.43 -12.05
C LEU A 64 -2.41 7.53 -12.95
N ALA A 65 -2.03 7.16 -14.17
CA ALA A 65 -1.47 8.09 -15.16
C ALA A 65 -2.44 9.20 -15.57
N ASP A 66 -3.75 9.00 -15.42
CA ASP A 66 -4.78 10.03 -15.64
C ASP A 66 -4.96 10.99 -14.44
N GLY A 67 -4.17 10.79 -13.36
CA GLY A 67 -4.25 11.56 -12.13
C GLY A 67 -5.26 11.02 -11.11
N THR A 68 -6.05 10.01 -11.45
CA THR A 68 -7.00 9.40 -10.52
C THR A 68 -6.28 8.83 -9.31
N VAL A 69 -6.75 9.17 -8.12
CA VAL A 69 -6.27 8.63 -6.85
C VAL A 69 -7.28 7.60 -6.34
N SER A 70 -6.78 6.47 -5.85
CA SER A 70 -7.57 5.44 -5.21
C SER A 70 -6.77 4.70 -4.15
N GLY A 71 -7.47 4.01 -3.26
CA GLY A 71 -6.82 3.23 -2.23
C GLY A 71 -7.72 3.01 -1.03
N ARG A 72 -7.16 2.36 -0.03
CA ARG A 72 -7.85 2.09 1.25
C ARG A 72 -6.87 2.17 2.39
N PHE A 73 -7.40 2.51 3.55
CA PHE A 73 -6.68 2.46 4.80
C PHE A 73 -7.52 1.84 5.89
N GLN A 74 -6.87 1.24 6.87
CA GLN A 74 -7.47 0.82 8.12
C GLN A 74 -6.48 0.96 9.28
N GLN A 75 -7.02 1.21 10.46
CA GLN A 75 -6.29 1.23 11.70
C GLN A 75 -7.12 0.58 12.80
N HIS A 76 -6.47 -0.22 13.62
CA HIS A 76 -7.07 -0.84 14.79
C HIS A 76 -6.30 -0.45 16.04
N GLN A 77 -7.04 -0.09 17.09
CA GLN A 77 -6.55 0.29 18.40
C GLN A 77 -7.02 -0.74 19.42
N PRO A 78 -6.24 -1.79 19.69
CA PRO A 78 -6.68 -2.88 20.59
C PRO A 78 -7.03 -2.41 22.00
N PHE A 79 -6.36 -1.35 22.50
CA PHE A 79 -6.59 -0.82 23.84
C PHE A 79 -8.02 -0.30 24.02
N PHE A 80 -8.59 0.34 23.01
CA PHE A 80 -9.96 0.85 23.03
C PHE A 80 -10.94 -0.10 22.32
N GLY A 81 -10.44 -1.04 21.53
CA GLY A 81 -11.25 -1.94 20.71
C GLY A 81 -11.81 -1.28 19.44
N PHE A 82 -11.32 -0.11 19.06
CA PHE A 82 -11.80 0.65 17.89
C PHE A 82 -11.10 0.26 16.61
N THR A 83 -11.86 0.31 15.52
CA THR A 83 -11.34 0.13 14.16
C THR A 83 -11.86 1.26 13.28
N TYR A 84 -10.96 1.87 12.55
CA TYR A 84 -11.26 2.84 11.50
C TYR A 84 -10.88 2.24 10.16
N ALA A 85 -11.69 2.47 9.15
CA ALA A 85 -11.35 2.15 7.78
C ALA A 85 -11.93 3.20 6.83
N GLY A 86 -11.26 3.44 5.71
CA GLY A 86 -11.71 4.42 4.75
C GLY A 86 -11.10 4.25 3.37
N ASP A 87 -11.60 5.07 2.46
CA ASP A 87 -11.12 5.17 1.10
C ASP A 87 -10.15 6.37 0.98
N VAL A 88 -9.03 6.16 0.27
CA VAL A 88 -8.06 7.21 -0.03
C VAL A 88 -8.62 8.11 -1.12
N THR A 89 -8.67 9.43 -0.88
CA THR A 89 -9.10 10.46 -1.83
C THR A 89 -7.96 11.31 -2.33
N CYS A 90 -6.90 11.45 -1.54
CA CYS A 90 -5.70 12.16 -1.94
C CYS A 90 -4.43 11.51 -1.40
N PHE A 91 -3.31 11.69 -2.10
CA PHE A 91 -1.99 11.51 -1.52
C PHE A 91 -0.94 12.32 -2.28
N ALA A 92 0.17 12.60 -1.61
CA ALA A 92 1.33 13.24 -2.17
C ALA A 92 2.60 12.50 -1.74
N VAL A 93 3.61 12.51 -2.60
CA VAL A 93 4.89 11.84 -2.36
C VAL A 93 6.03 12.86 -2.51
N ASP A 94 6.96 12.81 -1.57
CA ASP A 94 8.29 13.41 -1.67
C ASP A 94 9.31 12.29 -1.84
N PRO A 95 9.70 11.96 -3.07
CA PRO A 95 10.58 10.83 -3.33
C PRO A 95 12.03 11.08 -2.89
N VAL A 96 12.40 12.35 -2.69
CA VAL A 96 13.76 12.72 -2.24
C VAL A 96 13.95 12.42 -0.76
N ASN A 97 12.92 12.68 0.04
CA ASN A 97 12.95 12.45 1.49
C ASN A 97 12.19 11.19 1.90
N HIS A 98 11.72 10.40 0.93
CA HIS A 98 10.95 9.16 1.17
C HIS A 98 9.72 9.37 2.08
N ARG A 99 8.96 10.42 1.83
CA ARG A 99 7.80 10.83 2.62
C ARG A 99 6.53 10.74 1.80
N ALA A 100 5.43 10.40 2.46
CA ALA A 100 4.12 10.51 1.83
C ALA A 100 3.08 11.05 2.83
N TRP A 101 2.14 11.82 2.28
CA TRP A 101 0.94 12.33 2.94
C TRP A 101 -0.26 11.68 2.29
N ILE A 102 -1.11 11.08 3.08
CA ILE A 102 -2.26 10.32 2.61
C ILE A 102 -3.49 10.86 3.32
N GLY A 103 -4.54 11.08 2.57
CA GLY A 103 -5.82 11.52 3.08
C GLY A 103 -6.97 10.78 2.45
N GLY A 104 -8.12 10.81 3.11
CA GLY A 104 -9.30 10.12 2.65
C GLY A 104 -10.50 10.34 3.53
N VAL A 105 -11.51 9.53 3.34
CA VAL A 105 -12.80 9.63 4.04
C VAL A 105 -13.11 8.32 4.74
N LEU A 106 -13.58 8.39 5.98
CA LEU A 106 -13.98 7.23 6.76
C LEU A 106 -15.22 6.56 6.12
N THR A 107 -15.10 5.26 5.88
CA THR A 107 -16.22 4.41 5.43
C THR A 107 -16.69 3.46 6.54
N ARG A 108 -15.88 3.33 7.60
CA ARG A 108 -16.22 2.60 8.82
C ARG A 108 -15.52 3.22 10.02
N SER A 109 -16.27 3.37 11.11
CA SER A 109 -15.75 3.68 12.43
C SER A 109 -16.53 2.89 13.46
N ASP A 110 -15.83 2.28 14.42
CA ASP A 110 -16.42 1.63 15.60
C ASP A 110 -16.23 2.51 16.85
N ASP A 111 -15.65 3.72 16.71
CA ASP A 111 -15.45 4.68 17.78
C ASP A 111 -16.76 5.45 18.05
N PRO A 112 -17.21 5.55 19.31
CA PRO A 112 -18.39 6.35 19.66
C PRO A 112 -18.15 7.86 19.67
N ASP A 113 -16.90 8.33 19.45
CA ASP A 113 -16.60 9.77 19.41
C ASP A 113 -17.18 10.39 18.14
N PRO A 114 -18.02 11.44 18.24
CA PRO A 114 -18.63 12.07 17.06
C PRO A 114 -17.65 12.77 16.12
N VAL A 115 -16.37 12.90 16.48
CA VAL A 115 -15.33 13.42 15.56
C VAL A 115 -14.70 12.34 14.68
N THR A 116 -15.24 11.12 14.73
CA THR A 116 -14.76 9.97 13.96
C THR A 116 -15.89 9.22 13.29
N GLU A 117 -16.87 9.95 12.79
CA GLU A 117 -18.01 9.37 12.10
C GLU A 117 -17.71 8.98 10.65
N VAL A 118 -18.51 8.08 10.11
CA VAL A 118 -18.45 7.75 8.68
C VAL A 118 -18.74 9.00 7.86
N GLY A 119 -17.86 9.33 6.93
CA GLY A 119 -17.91 10.54 6.12
C GLY A 119 -16.93 11.61 6.56
N ASP A 120 -16.29 11.48 7.72
CA ASP A 120 -15.28 12.43 8.18
C ASP A 120 -13.97 12.27 7.42
N ASP A 121 -13.26 13.38 7.26
CA ASP A 121 -11.93 13.43 6.69
C ASP A 121 -10.90 12.85 7.65
N VAL A 122 -9.99 12.06 7.08
CA VAL A 122 -8.88 11.43 7.78
C VAL A 122 -7.60 11.66 7.02
N TRP A 123 -6.51 11.88 7.73
CA TRP A 123 -5.18 12.01 7.13
C TRP A 123 -4.08 11.48 8.03
N PHE A 124 -2.99 11.10 7.40
CA PHE A 124 -1.78 10.62 8.05
C PHE A 124 -0.59 10.81 7.12
N ARG A 125 0.60 10.69 7.68
CA ARG A 125 1.84 10.70 6.90
C ARG A 125 2.74 9.54 7.28
N VAL A 126 3.59 9.17 6.36
CA VAL A 126 4.50 8.04 6.50
C VAL A 126 5.89 8.39 5.99
N LEU A 127 6.90 7.75 6.56
CA LEU A 127 8.29 7.80 6.15
C LEU A 127 8.76 6.37 5.88
N ASP A 128 9.27 6.16 4.68
CA ASP A 128 9.99 4.94 4.29
C ASP A 128 11.48 5.20 4.49
N THR A 129 12.12 4.47 5.39
CA THR A 129 13.54 4.60 5.67
C THR A 129 14.40 3.64 4.83
N GLY A 130 13.74 2.85 3.97
CA GLY A 130 14.38 1.84 3.13
C GLY A 130 14.83 0.60 3.89
N GLU A 131 15.58 -0.24 3.21
CA GLU A 131 16.15 -1.46 3.80
C GLU A 131 17.35 -1.11 4.69
N GLY A 132 17.10 -0.76 5.94
CA GLY A 132 18.15 -0.33 6.88
C GLY A 132 17.87 -0.70 8.32
N ALA A 133 18.70 -0.14 9.23
CA ALA A 133 18.54 -0.33 10.67
C ALA A 133 17.48 0.61 11.27
N ASP A 134 17.15 1.68 10.57
CA ASP A 134 16.16 2.65 11.04
C ASP A 134 14.75 2.16 10.66
N PRO A 135 13.80 2.15 11.59
CA PRO A 135 12.44 1.72 11.30
C PRO A 135 11.68 2.79 10.50
N ASP A 136 10.83 2.33 9.59
CA ASP A 136 9.83 3.19 8.97
C ASP A 136 8.98 3.89 10.02
N ARG A 137 8.27 4.94 9.63
CA ARG A 137 7.46 5.71 10.57
C ARG A 137 6.07 5.97 10.03
N SER A 138 5.10 5.95 10.93
CA SER A 138 3.72 6.34 10.65
C SER A 138 3.17 7.24 11.74
N THR A 139 2.34 8.20 11.35
CA THR A 139 1.50 8.89 12.31
C THR A 139 0.26 8.06 12.61
N PHE A 140 -0.46 8.47 13.63
CA PHE A 140 -1.80 7.98 13.89
C PHE A 140 -2.75 8.42 12.77
N PHE A 141 -3.66 7.54 12.32
CA PHE A 141 -4.61 7.86 11.26
C PHE A 141 -5.77 8.69 11.83
N GLY A 142 -6.10 9.78 11.16
CA GLY A 142 -7.24 10.57 11.48
C GLY A 142 -7.02 11.70 12.48
N PHE A 143 -6.02 11.59 13.34
CA PHE A 143 -5.83 12.52 14.45
C PHE A 143 -4.46 13.21 14.46
N GLU A 144 -3.74 13.16 13.38
CA GLU A 144 -2.64 14.06 13.26
C GLU A 144 -3.21 15.47 13.30
N GLN A 145 -2.90 16.23 14.37
CA GLN A 145 -3.30 17.62 14.41
C GLN A 145 -2.57 18.36 13.29
N PRO A 146 -3.30 18.79 12.27
CA PRO A 146 -2.71 19.56 11.20
C PRO A 146 -2.23 20.91 11.77
N PRO A 147 -1.36 21.60 11.04
CA PRO A 147 -1.13 23.02 11.30
C PRO A 147 -2.46 23.75 11.30
N PRO A 148 -2.58 24.85 12.07
CA PRO A 148 -3.81 25.63 12.12
C PRO A 148 -4.28 26.01 10.72
N GLY A 149 -5.55 25.73 10.42
CA GLY A 149 -6.20 26.07 9.15
C GLY A 149 -6.38 24.92 8.15
N ILE A 150 -5.87 23.71 8.43
CA ILE A 150 -6.21 22.51 7.63
C ILE A 150 -7.48 21.90 8.21
N VAL A 151 -8.47 21.72 7.35
CA VAL A 151 -9.78 21.16 7.71
C VAL A 151 -10.22 20.02 6.80
N THR A 152 -9.50 19.74 5.70
CA THR A 152 -9.79 18.64 4.78
C THR A 152 -8.55 17.81 4.48
N SER A 153 -8.80 16.57 4.09
CA SER A 153 -7.75 15.64 3.64
C SER A 153 -7.00 16.15 2.42
N GLU A 154 -7.70 16.79 1.47
CA GLU A 154 -7.10 17.39 0.28
C GLU A 154 -6.14 18.53 0.61
N GLU A 155 -6.50 19.42 1.55
CA GLU A 155 -5.60 20.49 2.02
C GLU A 155 -4.35 19.91 2.68
N TYR A 156 -4.51 18.85 3.47
CA TYR A 156 -3.40 18.14 4.10
C TYR A 156 -2.43 17.58 3.05
N CYS A 157 -2.93 16.86 2.05
CA CYS A 157 -2.12 16.33 0.96
C CYS A 157 -1.44 17.44 0.15
N ALA A 158 -2.12 18.57 -0.10
CA ALA A 158 -1.59 19.66 -0.89
C ALA A 158 -0.47 20.43 -0.19
N LEU A 159 -0.55 20.60 1.13
CA LEU A 159 0.40 21.37 1.92
C LEU A 159 1.69 20.60 2.24
N GLN A 160 1.65 19.27 2.29
CA GLN A 160 2.81 18.39 2.46
C GLN A 160 3.71 18.80 3.66
N ILE A 161 3.09 19.22 4.76
CA ILE A 161 3.84 19.69 5.93
C ILE A 161 4.47 18.49 6.65
N TRP A 162 5.77 18.59 6.89
CA TRP A 162 6.52 17.61 7.68
C TRP A 162 7.19 18.31 8.86
N PRO A 163 6.72 18.11 10.09
CA PRO A 163 7.31 18.72 11.27
C PRO A 163 8.73 18.25 11.55
N ASP A 164 9.53 19.12 12.15
CA ASP A 164 10.91 18.82 12.55
C ASP A 164 11.00 17.60 13.47
N GLY A 165 12.09 16.85 13.32
CA GLY A 165 12.38 15.69 14.17
C GLY A 165 11.37 14.54 14.03
N ASN A 166 10.65 14.44 12.92
CA ASN A 166 9.60 13.44 12.70
C ASN A 166 8.53 13.45 13.80
N ALA A 167 8.18 14.63 14.34
CA ALA A 167 7.22 14.76 15.41
C ALA A 167 5.91 14.02 15.09
N ARG A 168 5.40 13.22 16.04
CA ARG A 168 4.20 12.39 15.92
C ARG A 168 4.25 11.27 14.89
N ALA A 169 5.41 11.03 14.26
CA ALA A 169 5.62 9.85 13.41
C ALA A 169 6.38 8.79 14.24
N TRP A 170 5.66 7.76 14.67
CA TRP A 170 6.18 6.69 15.52
C TRP A 170 6.88 5.63 14.69
N PRO A 171 7.94 5.02 15.23
CA PRO A 171 8.62 3.92 14.54
C PRO A 171 7.70 2.71 14.40
N VAL A 172 7.70 2.12 13.22
CA VAL A 172 7.02 0.86 12.92
C VAL A 172 7.84 -0.28 13.52
N GLU A 173 7.33 -0.93 14.54
CA GLU A 173 8.03 -2.00 15.26
C GLU A 173 7.98 -3.35 14.51
N SER A 174 6.92 -3.56 13.74
CA SER A 174 6.75 -4.73 12.87
C SER A 174 5.98 -4.34 11.61
N GLY A 175 6.38 -4.89 10.47
CA GLY A 175 5.83 -4.54 9.16
C GLY A 175 6.74 -3.61 8.37
N SER A 176 6.22 -2.98 7.33
CA SER A 176 6.98 -2.05 6.47
C SER A 176 6.09 -1.06 5.76
N ILE A 177 6.72 0.03 5.30
CA ILE A 177 6.14 1.03 4.41
C ILE A 177 7.02 1.06 3.16
N VAL A 178 6.40 1.17 1.98
CA VAL A 178 7.12 1.22 0.70
C VAL A 178 6.53 2.33 -0.15
N ILE A 179 7.39 3.25 -0.58
CA ILE A 179 7.08 4.35 -1.50
C ILE A 179 7.71 4.04 -2.85
N HIS A 180 6.89 3.94 -3.90
CA HIS A 180 7.31 3.58 -5.27
C HIS A 180 7.20 4.76 -6.23
#